data_8d5debb680bae26da421c343112060e8
#
_entry.id   8d5debb680bae26da421c343112060e8
#
_cell.length_a   1.000
_cell.length_b   1.000
_cell.length_c   1.000
_cell.angle_alpha   90.00
_cell.angle_beta   90.00
_cell.angle_gamma   90.00
#
_symmetry.space_group_name_H-M   'P 1'
#
loop_
_entity.id
_entity.type
_entity.pdbx_description
1 polymer ?
#
loop_
_entity_poly.entity_id
_entity_poly.type
_entity_poly.pdbx_seq_one_letter_code
_entity_poly.pdbx_strand_id
1 'polypeptide(L)'
;MAYLNTEDARRIYFEYYPGNKVPVMLIHGWGMSCRVWDTTLVALQAAGHAVVSYDQRGCGASDKDFNEVSITSSARDAVALLAHLGIERAVLNGWSLGGAIAVEAASTLGSGCAGVVLTAGASPRYTQAPDFAIGNPPGSTAQTVAALREDRANFLYNLTKAVCAIPQTPAMENWMWSIFMQSAPSADVALADLDTLDQRAALAALDAPVLSIVGGKDVVVPPDICRLAGTVARHGTTAEFADSGHAPFIEEGPRYRQVLLDF
;
A
#
# COMPACT_ATOMS: atom_id res chain seq x y z
N MET A 1 -2.63 16.25 16.02
CA MET A 1 -1.80 15.13 15.53
C MET A 1 -1.99 13.98 16.49
N ALA A 2 -2.37 12.83 16.00
CA ALA A 2 -2.64 11.67 16.81
C ALA A 2 -1.58 10.59 16.57
N TYR A 3 -1.24 9.85 17.63
CA TYR A 3 -0.27 8.77 17.58
C TYR A 3 -0.81 7.53 18.28
N LEU A 4 -0.60 6.38 17.66
CA LEU A 4 -0.78 5.08 18.27
C LEU A 4 0.55 4.63 18.89
N ASN A 5 0.55 4.26 20.16
CA ASN A 5 1.71 3.61 20.77
C ASN A 5 1.72 2.13 20.39
N THR A 6 2.84 1.67 19.87
CA THR A 6 3.05 0.27 19.48
C THR A 6 3.62 -0.54 20.65
N GLU A 7 3.68 -1.88 20.51
CA GLU A 7 4.16 -2.79 21.55
C GLU A 7 5.63 -2.52 21.96
N ASP A 8 6.44 -2.00 21.04
CA ASP A 8 7.85 -1.63 21.29
C ASP A 8 8.04 -0.18 21.77
N ALA A 9 6.95 0.43 22.26
CA ALA A 9 6.92 1.80 22.80
C ALA A 9 7.37 2.87 21.79
N ARG A 10 7.14 2.63 20.52
CA ARG A 10 7.28 3.60 19.42
C ARG A 10 5.91 4.09 18.99
N ARG A 11 5.88 5.14 18.19
CA ARG A 11 4.65 5.83 17.82
C ARG A 11 4.43 5.76 16.32
N ILE A 12 3.21 5.35 15.95
CA ILE A 12 2.67 5.44 14.59
C ILE A 12 1.81 6.69 14.48
N TYR A 13 2.14 7.59 13.57
CA TYR A 13 1.32 8.75 13.24
C TYR A 13 0.09 8.32 12.44
N PHE A 14 -1.07 8.85 12.80
CA PHE A 14 -2.29 8.62 12.03
C PHE A 14 -3.19 9.84 11.98
N GLU A 15 -4.09 9.83 11.01
CA GLU A 15 -5.19 10.76 10.85
C GLU A 15 -6.50 9.99 10.78
N TYR A 16 -7.49 10.45 11.50
CA TYR A 16 -8.85 9.91 11.48
C TYR A 16 -9.84 11.01 11.15
N TYR A 17 -10.64 10.73 10.16
CA TYR A 17 -11.70 11.61 9.68
C TYR A 17 -13.03 10.88 9.85
N PRO A 18 -13.94 11.38 10.72
CA PRO A 18 -15.21 10.70 10.96
C PRO A 18 -16.13 10.75 9.75
N GLY A 19 -16.97 9.74 9.61
CA GLY A 19 -18.01 9.61 8.60
C GLY A 19 -19.10 8.66 9.09
N ASN A 20 -20.17 8.52 8.31
CA ASN A 20 -21.33 7.70 8.64
C ASN A 20 -21.48 6.44 7.77
N LYS A 21 -20.57 6.26 6.80
CA LYS A 21 -20.46 5.06 5.98
C LYS A 21 -19.30 4.19 6.44
N VAL A 22 -19.18 2.99 5.84
CA VAL A 22 -18.11 2.03 6.13
C VAL A 22 -16.75 2.74 6.12
N PRO A 23 -15.95 2.62 7.18
CA PRO A 23 -14.61 3.18 7.25
C PRO A 23 -13.69 2.61 6.17
N VAL A 24 -12.84 3.46 5.60
CA VAL A 24 -11.79 3.08 4.68
C VAL A 24 -10.43 3.38 5.30
N MET A 25 -9.58 2.38 5.44
CA MET A 25 -8.19 2.54 5.84
C MET A 25 -7.30 2.63 4.61
N LEU A 26 -6.49 3.68 4.52
CA LEU A 26 -5.56 3.95 3.44
C LEU A 26 -4.14 3.61 3.87
N ILE A 27 -3.55 2.59 3.23
CA ILE A 27 -2.24 2.02 3.53
C ILE A 27 -1.28 2.37 2.39
N HIS A 28 -0.33 3.26 2.63
CA HIS A 28 0.59 3.75 1.61
C HIS A 28 1.62 2.69 1.18
N GLY A 29 2.30 2.92 0.06
CA GLY A 29 3.39 2.08 -0.45
C GLY A 29 4.69 2.28 0.34
N TRP A 30 5.69 1.42 0.07
CA TRP A 30 7.00 1.53 0.70
C TRP A 30 7.59 2.95 0.57
N GLY A 31 8.17 3.44 1.68
CA GLY A 31 8.88 4.72 1.73
C GLY A 31 8.00 5.98 1.63
N MET A 32 6.69 5.83 1.49
CA MET A 32 5.75 6.94 1.39
C MET A 32 5.19 7.38 2.76
N SER A 33 4.16 8.18 2.76
CA SER A 33 3.38 8.59 3.94
C SER A 33 1.90 8.71 3.60
N CYS A 34 1.07 8.93 4.62
CA CYS A 34 -0.37 9.15 4.46
C CYS A 34 -0.69 10.30 3.50
N ARG A 35 0.23 11.25 3.32
CA ARG A 35 0.05 12.38 2.39
C ARG A 35 -0.19 11.98 0.94
N VAL A 36 0.32 10.82 0.51
CA VAL A 36 0.11 10.34 -0.85
C VAL A 36 -1.38 10.15 -1.19
N TRP A 37 -2.21 9.98 -0.16
CA TRP A 37 -3.63 9.75 -0.26
C TRP A 37 -4.51 11.00 -0.20
N ASP A 38 -3.95 12.22 -0.11
CA ASP A 38 -4.71 13.45 0.16
C ASP A 38 -5.94 13.63 -0.76
N THR A 39 -5.77 13.40 -2.07
CA THR A 39 -6.88 13.54 -3.03
C THR A 39 -7.91 12.42 -2.91
N THR A 40 -7.49 11.20 -2.58
CA THR A 40 -8.36 10.05 -2.36
C THR A 40 -9.16 10.22 -1.07
N LEU A 41 -8.50 10.66 0.00
CA LEU A 41 -9.10 10.95 1.29
C LEU A 41 -10.24 11.97 1.16
N VAL A 42 -9.99 13.09 0.47
CA VAL A 42 -11.01 14.13 0.25
C VAL A 42 -12.23 13.56 -0.47
N ALA A 43 -12.05 12.71 -1.48
CA ALA A 43 -13.15 12.10 -2.21
C ALA A 43 -13.97 11.12 -1.34
N LEU A 44 -13.31 10.29 -0.54
CA LEU A 44 -13.98 9.36 0.37
C LEU A 44 -14.79 10.11 1.44
N GLN A 45 -14.23 11.19 2.00
CA GLN A 45 -14.95 12.04 2.95
C GLN A 45 -16.16 12.73 2.31
N ALA A 46 -16.00 13.27 1.11
CA ALA A 46 -17.12 13.89 0.36
C ALA A 46 -18.23 12.89 0.09
N ALA A 47 -17.90 11.60 -0.07
CA ALA A 47 -18.86 10.50 -0.22
C ALA A 47 -19.46 10.03 1.14
N GLY A 48 -18.98 10.53 2.28
CA GLY A 48 -19.49 10.23 3.62
C GLY A 48 -18.80 9.07 4.34
N HIS A 49 -17.70 8.54 3.82
CA HIS A 49 -16.93 7.50 4.50
C HIS A 49 -16.10 8.08 5.65
N ALA A 50 -16.00 7.34 6.75
CA ALA A 50 -14.92 7.57 7.68
C ALA A 50 -13.61 7.13 7.02
N VAL A 51 -12.51 7.88 7.26
CA VAL A 51 -11.22 7.57 6.68
C VAL A 51 -10.16 7.50 7.75
N VAL A 52 -9.37 6.44 7.74
CA VAL A 52 -8.15 6.27 8.55
C VAL A 52 -6.97 6.26 7.59
N SER A 53 -5.98 7.11 7.84
CA SER A 53 -4.72 7.11 7.10
C SER A 53 -3.57 7.21 8.08
N TYR A 54 -2.47 6.50 7.87
CA TYR A 54 -1.36 6.45 8.82
C TYR A 54 -0.02 6.33 8.11
N ASP A 55 1.03 6.70 8.81
CA ASP A 55 2.40 6.53 8.35
C ASP A 55 2.96 5.23 8.94
N GLN A 56 3.40 4.31 8.06
CA GLN A 56 4.01 3.04 8.47
C GLN A 56 5.30 3.27 9.26
N ARG A 57 5.78 2.23 9.92
CA ARG A 57 7.05 2.22 10.67
C ARG A 57 8.19 2.78 9.83
N GLY A 58 8.94 3.72 10.35
CA GLY A 58 10.06 4.35 9.65
C GLY A 58 9.67 5.42 8.61
N CYS A 59 8.38 5.66 8.38
CA CYS A 59 7.88 6.57 7.33
C CYS A 59 7.26 7.85 7.91
N GLY A 60 7.18 8.90 7.10
CA GLY A 60 6.48 10.14 7.38
C GLY A 60 6.75 10.70 8.79
N ALA A 61 5.69 10.94 9.57
CA ALA A 61 5.74 11.45 10.95
C ALA A 61 5.81 10.35 12.02
N SER A 62 5.77 9.05 11.64
CA SER A 62 6.01 7.93 12.55
C SER A 62 7.46 7.88 13.02
N ASP A 63 7.72 7.29 14.19
CA ASP A 63 9.05 7.11 14.72
C ASP A 63 9.93 6.30 13.73
N LYS A 64 11.28 6.43 13.84
CA LYS A 64 12.21 5.89 12.84
C LYS A 64 13.01 4.68 13.33
N ASP A 65 13.00 4.43 14.63
CA ASP A 65 13.88 3.47 15.34
C ASP A 65 13.10 2.27 15.88
N PHE A 66 12.19 1.72 15.07
CA PHE A 66 11.49 0.49 15.41
C PHE A 66 12.42 -0.72 15.46
N ASN A 67 12.18 -1.64 16.38
CA ASN A 67 12.95 -2.89 16.51
C ASN A 67 12.64 -3.86 15.37
N GLU A 68 11.39 -3.85 14.88
CA GLU A 68 10.92 -4.67 13.76
C GLU A 68 10.23 -3.78 12.73
N VAL A 69 10.64 -3.90 11.46
CA VAL A 69 9.98 -3.28 10.31
C VAL A 69 9.75 -4.36 9.27
N SER A 70 8.53 -4.88 9.21
CA SER A 70 8.12 -5.97 8.33
C SER A 70 6.69 -5.73 7.83
N ILE A 71 6.26 -6.49 6.81
CA ILE A 71 4.86 -6.51 6.36
C ILE A 71 3.98 -6.96 7.53
N THR A 72 4.38 -7.99 8.27
CA THR A 72 3.65 -8.53 9.41
C THR A 72 3.51 -7.51 10.55
N SER A 73 4.58 -6.81 10.92
CA SER A 73 4.50 -5.78 11.96
C SER A 73 3.62 -4.61 11.52
N SER A 74 3.68 -4.20 10.25
CA SER A 74 2.83 -3.15 9.70
C SER A 74 1.35 -3.56 9.62
N ALA A 75 1.07 -4.83 9.34
CA ALA A 75 -0.30 -5.36 9.39
C ALA A 75 -0.87 -5.38 10.82
N ARG A 76 -0.05 -5.75 11.81
CA ARG A 76 -0.43 -5.65 13.24
C ARG A 76 -0.73 -4.20 13.64
N ASP A 77 0.06 -3.24 13.19
CA ASP A 77 -0.19 -1.82 13.45
C ASP A 77 -1.52 -1.35 12.85
N ALA A 78 -1.83 -1.77 11.61
CA ALA A 78 -3.09 -1.45 10.95
C ALA A 78 -4.30 -1.98 11.75
N VAL A 79 -4.24 -3.24 12.18
CA VAL A 79 -5.29 -3.87 13.01
C VAL A 79 -5.41 -3.18 14.38
N ALA A 80 -4.27 -2.91 15.04
CA ALA A 80 -4.24 -2.21 16.32
C ALA A 80 -4.81 -0.79 16.23
N LEU A 81 -4.56 -0.08 15.11
CA LEU A 81 -5.10 1.25 14.89
C LEU A 81 -6.62 1.23 14.73
N LEU A 82 -7.17 0.28 13.97
CA LEU A 82 -8.63 0.11 13.87
C LEU A 82 -9.25 -0.18 15.26
N ALA A 83 -8.65 -1.07 16.03
CA ALA A 83 -9.09 -1.39 17.38
C ALA A 83 -9.01 -0.16 18.32
N HIS A 84 -7.91 0.62 18.24
CA HIS A 84 -7.73 1.86 19.02
C HIS A 84 -8.84 2.89 18.73
N LEU A 85 -9.31 2.94 17.49
CA LEU A 85 -10.38 3.84 17.05
C LEU A 85 -11.79 3.27 17.28
N GLY A 86 -11.92 2.06 17.79
CA GLY A 86 -13.20 1.37 17.97
C GLY A 86 -13.88 1.01 16.64
N ILE A 87 -13.10 0.82 15.58
CA ILE A 87 -13.59 0.45 14.25
C ILE A 87 -13.59 -1.07 14.13
N GLU A 88 -14.77 -1.67 14.20
CA GLU A 88 -14.92 -3.13 14.14
C GLU A 88 -14.87 -3.68 12.71
N ARG A 89 -15.20 -2.84 11.71
CA ARG A 89 -15.24 -3.27 10.31
C ARG A 89 -14.81 -2.15 9.38
N ALA A 90 -13.88 -2.45 8.46
CA ALA A 90 -13.32 -1.48 7.51
C ALA A 90 -12.99 -2.10 6.16
N VAL A 91 -12.97 -1.28 5.11
CA VAL A 91 -12.31 -1.56 3.82
C VAL A 91 -10.83 -1.17 3.98
N LEU A 92 -9.93 -2.04 3.52
CA LEU A 92 -8.48 -1.80 3.51
C LEU A 92 -8.04 -1.51 2.08
N ASN A 93 -7.57 -0.29 1.81
CA ASN A 93 -7.02 0.10 0.51
C ASN A 93 -5.49 0.22 0.64
N GLY A 94 -4.77 -0.74 0.07
CA GLY A 94 -3.31 -0.80 0.12
C GLY A 94 -2.66 -0.57 -1.25
N TRP A 95 -1.71 0.37 -1.30
CA TRP A 95 -0.90 0.65 -2.48
C TRP A 95 0.45 -0.08 -2.41
N SER A 96 0.85 -0.77 -3.50
CA SER A 96 2.18 -1.37 -3.60
C SER A 96 2.44 -2.35 -2.43
N LEU A 97 3.51 -2.18 -1.64
CA LEU A 97 3.77 -2.91 -0.39
C LEU A 97 2.59 -2.82 0.57
N GLY A 98 1.88 -1.69 0.61
CA GLY A 98 0.65 -1.53 1.38
C GLY A 98 -0.45 -2.52 0.99
N GLY A 99 -0.45 -3.02 -0.24
CA GLY A 99 -1.36 -4.09 -0.69
C GLY A 99 -1.06 -5.42 0.01
N ALA A 100 0.21 -5.77 0.16
CA ALA A 100 0.61 -6.96 0.92
C ALA A 100 0.25 -6.83 2.42
N ILE A 101 0.43 -5.63 2.99
CA ILE A 101 0.00 -5.31 4.36
C ILE A 101 -1.52 -5.45 4.50
N ALA A 102 -2.29 -4.96 3.51
CA ALA A 102 -3.74 -5.03 3.52
C ALA A 102 -4.25 -6.48 3.52
N VAL A 103 -3.65 -7.38 2.74
CA VAL A 103 -4.02 -8.81 2.72
C VAL A 103 -3.76 -9.48 4.06
N GLU A 104 -2.62 -9.22 4.69
CA GLU A 104 -2.28 -9.80 5.99
C GLU A 104 -3.16 -9.24 7.10
N ALA A 105 -3.42 -7.94 7.10
CA ALA A 105 -4.35 -7.31 8.04
C ALA A 105 -5.79 -7.83 7.85
N ALA A 106 -6.25 -8.00 6.61
CA ALA A 106 -7.56 -8.57 6.28
C ALA A 106 -7.71 -10.00 6.81
N SER A 107 -6.66 -10.82 6.66
CA SER A 107 -6.63 -12.20 7.20
C SER A 107 -6.77 -12.23 8.71
N THR A 108 -6.16 -11.26 9.40
CA THR A 108 -6.24 -11.12 10.87
C THR A 108 -7.62 -10.61 11.31
N LEU A 109 -8.21 -9.66 10.57
CA LEU A 109 -9.53 -9.08 10.89
C LEU A 109 -10.69 -10.05 10.64
N GLY A 110 -10.53 -11.01 9.72
CA GLY A 110 -11.59 -11.95 9.37
C GLY A 110 -12.88 -11.23 8.96
N SER A 111 -13.97 -11.44 9.69
CA SER A 111 -15.27 -10.77 9.44
C SER A 111 -15.24 -9.24 9.63
N GLY A 112 -14.23 -8.72 10.29
CA GLY A 112 -13.97 -7.28 10.41
C GLY A 112 -13.44 -6.65 9.13
N CYS A 113 -12.98 -7.45 8.16
CA CYS A 113 -12.64 -6.95 6.83
C CYS A 113 -13.92 -6.78 5.99
N ALA A 114 -14.25 -5.55 5.61
CA ALA A 114 -15.39 -5.26 4.73
C ALA A 114 -15.07 -5.41 3.26
N GLY A 115 -13.79 -5.26 2.88
CA GLY A 115 -13.28 -5.39 1.53
C GLY A 115 -11.79 -5.06 1.49
N VAL A 116 -11.09 -5.50 0.44
CA VAL A 116 -9.69 -5.19 0.18
C VAL A 116 -9.55 -4.57 -1.19
N VAL A 117 -8.88 -3.43 -1.27
CA VAL A 117 -8.48 -2.81 -2.53
C VAL A 117 -6.98 -2.89 -2.65
N LEU A 118 -6.51 -3.57 -3.69
CA LEU A 118 -5.08 -3.71 -4.01
C LEU A 118 -4.74 -2.73 -5.12
N THR A 119 -4.34 -1.52 -4.75
CA THR A 119 -3.92 -0.48 -5.70
C THR A 119 -2.49 -0.76 -6.15
N ALA A 120 -2.30 -1.27 -7.36
CA ALA A 120 -0.99 -1.71 -7.85
C ALA A 120 -0.23 -2.53 -6.77
N GLY A 121 -0.95 -3.45 -6.11
CA GLY A 121 -0.53 -4.11 -4.88
C GLY A 121 0.55 -5.17 -5.11
N ALA A 122 1.56 -5.22 -4.23
CA ALA A 122 2.64 -6.23 -4.25
C ALA A 122 2.17 -7.60 -3.69
N SER A 123 0.96 -8.00 -4.01
CA SER A 123 0.29 -9.24 -3.59
C SER A 123 -0.40 -9.88 -4.82
N PRO A 124 -0.47 -11.21 -4.93
CA PRO A 124 -0.23 -12.21 -3.89
C PRO A 124 1.25 -12.61 -3.71
N ARG A 125 2.12 -12.35 -4.69
CA ARG A 125 3.55 -12.62 -4.64
C ARG A 125 4.29 -11.67 -5.56
N TYR A 126 5.32 -11.01 -5.03
CA TYR A 126 6.08 -9.99 -5.76
C TYR A 126 7.25 -10.57 -6.56
N THR A 127 7.90 -11.61 -6.03
CA THR A 127 9.12 -12.20 -6.58
C THR A 127 8.85 -13.58 -7.17
N GLN A 128 9.48 -13.87 -8.31
CA GLN A 128 9.42 -15.18 -8.98
C GLN A 128 9.88 -16.31 -8.06
N ALA A 129 9.31 -17.51 -8.29
CA ALA A 129 9.67 -18.75 -7.63
C ALA A 129 9.52 -19.93 -8.62
N PRO A 130 9.99 -21.14 -8.29
CA PRO A 130 9.87 -22.31 -9.17
C PRO A 130 8.44 -22.62 -9.62
N ASP A 131 7.46 -22.30 -8.78
CA ASP A 131 6.02 -22.46 -9.02
C ASP A 131 5.30 -21.16 -9.35
N PHE A 132 6.04 -20.07 -9.57
CA PHE A 132 5.52 -18.72 -9.82
C PHE A 132 6.42 -17.96 -10.78
N ALA A 133 6.10 -18.05 -12.08
CA ALA A 133 6.95 -17.51 -13.15
C ALA A 133 6.77 -15.99 -13.38
N ILE A 134 5.68 -15.40 -12.87
CA ILE A 134 5.43 -13.95 -12.96
C ILE A 134 6.08 -13.23 -11.78
N GLY A 135 6.30 -11.94 -11.93
CA GLY A 135 6.91 -11.11 -10.88
C GLY A 135 8.33 -10.70 -11.18
N ASN A 136 8.94 -10.02 -10.22
CA ASN A 136 10.30 -9.54 -10.33
C ASN A 136 11.31 -10.69 -10.15
N PRO A 137 12.51 -10.61 -10.77
CA PRO A 137 13.53 -11.62 -10.57
C PRO A 137 13.93 -11.77 -9.09
N PRO A 138 14.31 -12.99 -8.64
CA PRO A 138 14.85 -13.19 -7.30
C PRO A 138 16.05 -12.27 -7.03
N GLY A 139 16.10 -11.67 -5.84
CA GLY A 139 17.16 -10.75 -5.44
C GLY A 139 16.97 -9.30 -5.90
N SER A 140 15.90 -8.97 -6.62
CA SER A 140 15.62 -7.59 -7.05
C SER A 140 15.44 -6.64 -5.86
N THR A 141 14.84 -7.09 -4.77
CA THR A 141 14.68 -6.28 -3.54
C THR A 141 16.02 -6.01 -2.88
N ALA A 142 16.92 -7.00 -2.83
CA ALA A 142 18.27 -6.81 -2.31
C ALA A 142 19.09 -5.81 -3.15
N GLN A 143 18.94 -5.83 -4.48
CA GLN A 143 19.55 -4.85 -5.37
C GLN A 143 18.99 -3.44 -5.11
N THR A 144 17.68 -3.32 -4.91
CA THR A 144 17.03 -2.06 -4.54
C THR A 144 17.59 -1.50 -3.23
N VAL A 145 17.69 -2.34 -2.18
CA VAL A 145 18.26 -1.94 -0.88
C VAL A 145 19.72 -1.54 -1.01
N ALA A 146 20.52 -2.23 -1.83
CA ALA A 146 21.92 -1.86 -2.08
C ALA A 146 22.03 -0.48 -2.75
N ALA A 147 21.22 -0.22 -3.79
CA ALA A 147 21.21 1.06 -4.47
C ALA A 147 20.74 2.22 -3.56
N LEU A 148 19.78 1.97 -2.69
CA LEU A 148 19.34 2.93 -1.65
C LEU A 148 20.47 3.26 -0.66
N ARG A 149 21.30 2.31 -0.31
CA ARG A 149 22.45 2.51 0.59
C ARG A 149 23.59 3.29 -0.06
N GLU A 150 23.73 3.13 -1.37
CA GLU A 150 24.78 3.82 -2.15
C GLU A 150 24.43 5.30 -2.38
N ASP A 151 23.24 5.59 -2.91
CA ASP A 151 22.76 6.95 -3.17
C ASP A 151 21.25 7.03 -3.03
N ARG A 152 20.77 7.16 -1.79
CA ARG A 152 19.36 7.20 -1.46
C ARG A 152 18.61 8.34 -2.17
N ALA A 153 19.20 9.53 -2.18
CA ALA A 153 18.53 10.72 -2.71
C ALA A 153 18.27 10.59 -4.22
N ASN A 154 19.29 10.18 -4.96
CA ASN A 154 19.17 9.98 -6.41
C ASN A 154 18.31 8.76 -6.76
N PHE A 155 18.43 7.66 -6.00
CA PHE A 155 17.57 6.50 -6.19
C PHE A 155 16.09 6.87 -6.05
N LEU A 156 15.71 7.54 -4.95
CA LEU A 156 14.34 7.95 -4.69
C LEU A 156 13.83 8.98 -5.70
N TYR A 157 14.69 9.87 -6.18
CA TYR A 157 14.35 10.80 -7.25
C TYR A 157 14.01 10.06 -8.56
N ASN A 158 14.81 9.07 -8.94
CA ASN A 158 14.57 8.26 -10.14
C ASN A 158 13.33 7.36 -9.96
N LEU A 159 13.14 6.77 -8.78
CA LEU A 159 11.94 6.00 -8.46
C LEU A 159 10.67 6.85 -8.60
N THR A 160 10.70 8.11 -8.13
CA THR A 160 9.57 9.04 -8.27
C THR A 160 9.14 9.18 -9.73
N LYS A 161 10.09 9.24 -10.66
CA LYS A 161 9.79 9.31 -12.10
C LYS A 161 9.27 7.98 -12.67
N ALA A 162 9.74 6.85 -12.12
CA ALA A 162 9.33 5.52 -12.57
C ALA A 162 7.94 5.10 -12.06
N VAL A 163 7.47 5.70 -10.97
CA VAL A 163 6.16 5.40 -10.37
C VAL A 163 5.00 5.70 -11.34
N CYS A 164 5.10 6.75 -12.15
CA CYS A 164 4.04 7.15 -13.08
C CYS A 164 4.47 6.90 -14.53
N ALA A 165 3.63 6.24 -15.32
CA ALA A 165 3.81 6.08 -16.76
C ALA A 165 3.31 7.32 -17.53
N ILE A 166 2.25 7.98 -17.03
CA ILE A 166 1.77 9.26 -17.54
C ILE A 166 2.67 10.36 -16.95
N PRO A 167 3.32 11.17 -17.80
CA PRO A 167 4.20 12.23 -17.33
C PRO A 167 3.51 13.17 -16.33
N GLN A 168 4.14 13.40 -15.19
CA GLN A 168 3.63 14.27 -14.15
C GLN A 168 4.26 15.66 -14.23
N THR A 169 3.63 16.65 -13.60
CA THR A 169 4.23 17.98 -13.50
C THR A 169 5.45 17.96 -12.57
N PRO A 170 6.45 18.84 -12.78
CA PRO A 170 7.58 18.95 -11.85
C PRO A 170 7.18 19.17 -10.39
N ALA A 171 6.05 19.85 -10.15
CA ALA A 171 5.52 20.04 -8.81
C ALA A 171 5.05 18.73 -8.18
N MET A 172 4.39 17.86 -8.95
CA MET A 172 3.94 16.53 -8.47
C MET A 172 5.15 15.61 -8.23
N GLU A 173 6.13 15.61 -9.13
CA GLU A 173 7.36 14.83 -8.93
C GLU A 173 8.11 15.28 -7.67
N ASN A 174 8.30 16.58 -7.48
CA ASN A 174 8.96 17.12 -6.28
C ASN A 174 8.18 16.78 -5.00
N TRP A 175 6.86 16.84 -5.04
CA TRP A 175 6.01 16.49 -3.92
C TRP A 175 6.17 15.01 -3.55
N MET A 176 6.10 14.08 -4.51
CA MET A 176 6.31 12.66 -4.26
C MET A 176 7.72 12.38 -3.74
N TRP A 177 8.75 13.00 -4.36
CA TRP A 177 10.13 12.86 -3.89
C TRP A 177 10.30 13.35 -2.44
N SER A 178 9.68 14.48 -2.09
CA SER A 178 9.73 15.01 -0.73
C SER A 178 9.11 14.07 0.30
N ILE A 179 8.07 13.32 -0.08
CA ILE A 179 7.45 12.29 0.77
C ILE A 179 8.43 11.13 0.96
N PHE A 180 9.00 10.59 -0.12
CA PHE A 180 9.99 9.51 -0.04
C PHE A 180 11.17 9.87 0.85
N MET A 181 11.66 11.12 0.77
CA MET A 181 12.80 11.59 1.58
C MET A 181 12.51 11.64 3.10
N GLN A 182 11.26 11.54 3.52
CA GLN A 182 10.87 11.46 4.94
C GLN A 182 10.96 10.02 5.49
N SER A 183 11.19 9.01 4.63
CA SER A 183 11.40 7.64 5.09
C SER A 183 12.82 7.42 5.56
N ALA A 184 12.96 6.69 6.67
CA ALA A 184 14.27 6.29 7.19
C ALA A 184 14.80 5.02 6.50
N PRO A 185 16.13 4.79 6.52
CA PRO A 185 16.70 3.53 6.05
C PRO A 185 16.18 2.29 6.76
N SER A 186 15.63 2.42 7.96
CA SER A 186 14.95 1.32 8.67
C SER A 186 13.72 0.80 7.93
N ALA A 187 13.02 1.65 7.17
CA ALA A 187 11.88 1.25 6.35
C ALA A 187 12.27 0.33 5.17
N ASP A 188 13.55 0.32 4.76
CA ASP A 188 14.02 -0.48 3.64
C ASP A 188 14.03 -1.98 3.95
N VAL A 189 14.04 -2.34 5.23
CA VAL A 189 14.03 -3.74 5.69
C VAL A 189 12.76 -4.48 5.23
N ALA A 190 11.61 -3.80 5.22
CA ALA A 190 10.34 -4.37 4.78
C ALA A 190 10.33 -4.83 3.30
N LEU A 191 11.24 -4.30 2.46
CA LEU A 191 11.37 -4.76 1.07
C LEU A 191 11.85 -6.21 0.99
N ALA A 192 12.65 -6.67 1.95
CA ALA A 192 13.17 -8.04 1.95
C ALA A 192 12.05 -9.08 2.10
N ASP A 193 10.95 -8.73 2.77
CA ASP A 193 9.80 -9.63 2.92
C ASP A 193 9.20 -10.01 1.55
N LEU A 194 9.24 -9.09 0.57
CA LEU A 194 8.69 -9.31 -0.77
C LEU A 194 9.42 -10.42 -1.56
N ASP A 195 10.67 -10.75 -1.19
CA ASP A 195 11.41 -11.84 -1.85
C ASP A 195 10.82 -13.21 -1.54
N THR A 196 10.23 -13.40 -0.38
CA THR A 196 9.75 -14.70 0.09
C THR A 196 8.26 -14.75 0.35
N LEU A 197 7.59 -13.59 0.47
CA LEU A 197 6.17 -13.50 0.75
C LEU A 197 5.35 -14.22 -0.32
N ASP A 198 4.44 -15.10 0.14
CA ASP A 198 3.46 -15.77 -0.69
C ASP A 198 2.09 -15.73 -0.03
N GLN A 199 1.24 -14.87 -0.52
CA GLN A 199 -0.11 -14.63 0.00
C GLN A 199 -1.20 -15.28 -0.87
N ARG A 200 -0.86 -16.16 -1.81
CA ARG A 200 -1.85 -16.81 -2.69
C ARG A 200 -2.94 -17.53 -1.89
N ALA A 201 -2.53 -18.31 -0.89
CA ALA A 201 -3.46 -19.03 -0.03
C ALA A 201 -4.29 -18.09 0.85
N ALA A 202 -3.65 -17.07 1.43
CA ALA A 202 -4.33 -16.06 2.25
C ALA A 202 -5.39 -15.31 1.46
N LEU A 203 -5.02 -14.82 0.26
CA LEU A 203 -5.93 -14.08 -0.63
C LEU A 203 -7.11 -14.94 -1.09
N ALA A 204 -6.88 -16.23 -1.43
CA ALA A 204 -7.94 -17.16 -1.80
C ALA A 204 -8.89 -17.50 -0.64
N ALA A 205 -8.42 -17.40 0.60
CA ALA A 205 -9.21 -17.67 1.80
C ALA A 205 -10.04 -16.48 2.29
N LEU A 206 -9.83 -15.28 1.76
CA LEU A 206 -10.62 -14.10 2.15
C LEU A 206 -12.08 -14.25 1.73
N ASP A 207 -13.00 -14.11 2.68
CA ASP A 207 -14.43 -14.05 2.41
C ASP A 207 -14.89 -12.63 2.00
N ALA A 208 -14.09 -11.61 2.30
CA ALA A 208 -14.34 -10.24 1.87
C ALA A 208 -14.12 -10.05 0.37
N PRO A 209 -14.88 -9.17 -0.31
CA PRO A 209 -14.61 -8.81 -1.70
C PRO A 209 -13.21 -8.19 -1.86
N VAL A 210 -12.59 -8.46 -3.01
CA VAL A 210 -11.27 -7.94 -3.35
C VAL A 210 -11.34 -7.22 -4.69
N LEU A 211 -10.91 -5.97 -4.73
CA LEU A 211 -10.70 -5.21 -5.96
C LEU A 211 -9.21 -5.06 -6.22
N SER A 212 -8.73 -5.59 -7.33
CA SER A 212 -7.36 -5.35 -7.79
C SER A 212 -7.34 -4.26 -8.86
N ILE A 213 -6.68 -3.15 -8.57
CA ILE A 213 -6.48 -2.02 -9.48
C ILE A 213 -5.11 -2.17 -10.13
N VAL A 214 -5.11 -2.33 -11.44
CA VAL A 214 -3.93 -2.64 -12.25
C VAL A 214 -3.48 -1.42 -13.04
N GLY A 215 -2.24 -0.98 -12.84
CA GLY A 215 -1.58 -0.07 -13.78
C GLY A 215 -1.00 -0.87 -14.93
N GLY A 216 -1.52 -0.68 -16.16
CA GLY A 216 -1.13 -1.49 -17.32
C GLY A 216 0.32 -1.30 -17.76
N LYS A 217 0.94 -0.18 -17.39
CA LYS A 217 2.34 0.19 -17.69
C LYS A 217 3.22 0.24 -16.43
N ASP A 218 2.80 -0.43 -15.36
CA ASP A 218 3.55 -0.47 -14.10
C ASP A 218 4.88 -1.20 -14.27
N VAL A 219 5.98 -0.50 -13.96
CA VAL A 219 7.35 -1.04 -14.00
C VAL A 219 7.91 -1.38 -12.61
N VAL A 220 7.14 -1.13 -11.55
CA VAL A 220 7.51 -1.39 -10.15
C VAL A 220 6.89 -2.71 -9.68
N VAL A 221 5.57 -2.85 -9.81
CA VAL A 221 4.86 -4.11 -9.58
C VAL A 221 4.32 -4.60 -10.92
N PRO A 222 4.85 -5.70 -11.47
CA PRO A 222 4.40 -6.22 -12.75
C PRO A 222 2.87 -6.36 -12.81
N PRO A 223 2.20 -5.83 -13.86
CA PRO A 223 0.73 -5.82 -13.96
C PRO A 223 0.08 -7.20 -13.79
N ASP A 224 0.78 -8.26 -14.21
CA ASP A 224 0.27 -9.63 -14.12
C ASP A 224 0.14 -10.13 -12.67
N ILE A 225 0.92 -9.58 -11.72
CA ILE A 225 0.74 -9.84 -10.29
C ILE A 225 -0.63 -9.32 -9.84
N CYS A 226 -0.95 -8.08 -10.22
CA CYS A 226 -2.23 -7.46 -9.85
C CYS A 226 -3.41 -8.14 -10.53
N ARG A 227 -3.28 -8.56 -11.79
CA ARG A 227 -4.31 -9.35 -12.51
C ARG A 227 -4.55 -10.68 -11.83
N LEU A 228 -3.47 -11.35 -11.44
CA LEU A 228 -3.56 -12.61 -10.70
C LEU A 228 -4.25 -12.43 -9.35
N ALA A 229 -3.99 -11.35 -8.63
CA ALA A 229 -4.65 -11.06 -7.35
C ALA A 229 -6.18 -11.05 -7.48
N GLY A 230 -6.71 -10.37 -8.50
CA GLY A 230 -8.15 -10.36 -8.80
C GLY A 230 -8.72 -11.72 -9.19
N THR A 231 -7.88 -12.63 -9.71
CA THR A 231 -8.29 -13.98 -10.10
C THR A 231 -8.22 -14.98 -8.95
N VAL A 232 -7.20 -14.86 -8.09
CA VAL A 232 -6.97 -15.79 -6.96
C VAL A 232 -7.97 -15.56 -5.84
N ALA A 233 -8.36 -14.31 -5.59
CA ALA A 233 -9.32 -13.99 -4.55
C ALA A 233 -10.71 -14.59 -4.87
N ARG A 234 -11.34 -15.21 -3.86
CA ARG A 234 -12.66 -15.87 -4.01
C ARG A 234 -13.73 -14.93 -4.57
N HIS A 235 -13.75 -13.69 -4.14
CA HIS A 235 -14.66 -12.63 -4.58
C HIS A 235 -13.85 -11.49 -5.21
N GLY A 236 -12.91 -11.85 -6.11
CA GLY A 236 -12.00 -10.93 -6.74
C GLY A 236 -12.59 -10.29 -7.99
N THR A 237 -12.28 -9.02 -8.17
CA THR A 237 -12.53 -8.24 -9.39
C THR A 237 -11.29 -7.46 -9.77
N THR A 238 -11.18 -7.09 -11.05
CA THR A 238 -10.02 -6.35 -11.55
C THR A 238 -10.50 -5.08 -12.27
N ALA A 239 -9.87 -3.96 -11.98
CA ALA A 239 -10.04 -2.70 -12.71
C ALA A 239 -8.72 -2.34 -13.40
N GLU A 240 -8.72 -2.38 -14.74
CA GLU A 240 -7.53 -2.13 -15.55
C GLU A 240 -7.41 -0.63 -15.87
N PHE A 241 -6.26 -0.03 -15.53
CA PHE A 241 -5.84 1.32 -15.88
C PHE A 241 -4.71 1.20 -16.91
N ALA A 242 -5.10 0.98 -18.16
CA ALA A 242 -4.20 0.55 -19.23
C ALA A 242 -3.03 1.51 -19.51
N ASP A 243 -3.23 2.79 -19.27
CA ASP A 243 -2.23 3.83 -19.51
C ASP A 243 -1.44 4.25 -18.27
N SER A 244 -1.92 3.90 -17.08
CA SER A 244 -1.25 4.21 -15.82
C SER A 244 -0.09 3.27 -15.51
N GLY A 245 0.91 3.78 -14.80
CA GLY A 245 1.97 3.03 -14.15
C GLY A 245 1.56 2.57 -12.75
N HIS A 246 2.48 2.77 -11.80
CA HIS A 246 2.35 2.29 -10.43
C HIS A 246 1.39 3.10 -9.55
N ALA A 247 1.00 4.31 -9.97
CA ALA A 247 0.14 5.21 -9.19
C ALA A 247 -1.14 5.63 -9.93
N PRO A 248 -2.08 4.71 -10.27
CA PRO A 248 -3.33 5.05 -10.95
C PRO A 248 -4.15 6.12 -10.24
N PHE A 249 -4.05 6.20 -8.91
CA PHE A 249 -4.74 7.21 -8.09
C PHE A 249 -4.19 8.64 -8.27
N ILE A 250 -2.96 8.78 -8.79
CA ILE A 250 -2.35 10.06 -9.20
C ILE A 250 -2.60 10.29 -10.69
N GLU A 251 -2.31 9.29 -11.52
CA GLU A 251 -2.27 9.38 -12.98
C GLU A 251 -3.66 9.53 -13.61
N GLU A 252 -4.61 8.74 -13.16
CA GLU A 252 -6.02 8.77 -13.59
C GLU A 252 -6.94 9.02 -12.39
N GLY A 253 -6.60 9.98 -11.54
CA GLY A 253 -7.21 10.22 -10.24
C GLY A 253 -8.75 10.28 -10.23
N PRO A 254 -9.42 11.02 -11.15
CA PRO A 254 -10.89 11.03 -11.20
C PRO A 254 -11.50 9.64 -11.42
N ARG A 255 -10.96 8.86 -12.35
CA ARG A 255 -11.43 7.50 -12.65
C ARG A 255 -11.14 6.55 -11.49
N TYR A 256 -9.94 6.65 -10.90
CA TYR A 256 -9.57 5.85 -9.73
C TYR A 256 -10.56 6.05 -8.58
N ARG A 257 -10.87 7.30 -8.25
CA ARG A 257 -11.81 7.62 -7.17
C ARG A 257 -13.22 7.08 -7.45
N GLN A 258 -13.68 7.15 -8.70
CA GLN A 258 -14.96 6.56 -9.07
C GLN A 258 -14.97 5.05 -8.88
N VAL A 259 -13.95 4.34 -9.38
CA VAL A 259 -13.81 2.89 -9.21
C VAL A 259 -13.75 2.48 -7.72
N LEU A 260 -13.05 3.27 -6.90
CA LEU A 260 -12.97 3.03 -5.46
C LEU A 260 -14.32 3.24 -4.74
N LEU A 261 -15.12 4.23 -5.17
CA LEU A 261 -16.42 4.53 -4.58
C LEU A 261 -17.52 3.56 -5.04
N ASP A 262 -17.36 2.93 -6.20
CA ASP A 262 -18.29 1.93 -6.73
C ASP A 262 -18.07 0.54 -6.08
N PHE A 263 -16.91 0.31 -5.48
CA PHE A 263 -16.58 -0.90 -4.75
C PHE A 263 -17.12 -0.89 -3.32
#